data_19d41a18051dc63a37a87ea7dc5c71b0
#
_entry.id   19d41a18051dc63a37a87ea7dc5c71b0
#
_cell.length_a   1.000
_cell.length_b   1.000
_cell.length_c   1.000
_cell.angle_alpha   90.00
_cell.angle_beta   90.00
_cell.angle_gamma   90.00
#
_symmetry.space_group_name_H-M   'P 1'
#
loop_
_entity.id
_entity.type
_entity.pdbx_description
1 polymer ?
#
loop_
_entity_poly.entity_id
_entity_poly.type
_entity_poly.pdbx_seq_one_letter_code
_entity_poly.pdbx_strand_id
1 'polypeptide(L)'
;MQGFIVSLSQRVRRASTLLGKKLRSRPRLKAWFYPPEKVETEDERYRNWNKGYFADLHSQERMLADQERMAFFYEAINRKIQPGDRVIDLGTGTGILAAFASRAGAEQVYAVDHSSIINHARMLAAVNGIENVDFEDVHSTKLYLDEKVDVILHEQIGDFLFDEAMVPNVCDLRDRLLKPGGMILPAQFELFCEPITVRDERRVPFIWELKDVHGFDYSFLEASRPGDGEYYGFGSCDLGIVKNFLGKPTPIMEVELHTVEEDEMPLSVTLKRTVRSKGLLDGLVVYMKAKVDDDLVLNSSPLDPKRAPHWGYRILRLDQKEVEIGDVLEVTLSVEDWANPESWQWSCESLSV
;
A
#
# COMPACT_ATOMS: atom_id res chain seq x y z
N MET A 1 10.25 2.59 -61.95
CA MET A 1 10.03 3.57 -60.87
C MET A 1 10.13 3.01 -59.44
N GLN A 2 9.95 1.73 -59.19
CA GLN A 2 10.07 1.12 -57.81
C GLN A 2 11.52 1.01 -57.31
N GLY A 3 12.54 0.84 -58.16
CA GLY A 3 13.93 0.73 -57.70
C GLY A 3 14.57 2.02 -57.16
N PHE A 4 14.06 3.18 -57.51
CA PHE A 4 14.61 4.47 -57.10
C PHE A 4 14.16 4.88 -55.70
N ILE A 5 12.93 4.49 -55.28
CA ILE A 5 12.36 4.83 -54.00
C ILE A 5 13.01 4.00 -52.88
N VAL A 6 13.35 2.73 -53.10
CA VAL A 6 14.04 1.86 -52.13
C VAL A 6 15.46 2.36 -51.85
N SER A 7 16.17 2.88 -52.87
CA SER A 7 17.51 3.43 -52.69
C SER A 7 17.52 4.73 -51.87
N LEU A 8 16.49 5.57 -51.98
CA LEU A 8 16.40 6.83 -51.25
C LEU A 8 16.11 6.59 -49.76
N SER A 9 15.21 5.63 -49.46
CA SER A 9 14.87 5.27 -48.08
C SER A 9 16.05 4.64 -47.33
N GLN A 10 16.88 3.82 -47.97
CA GLN A 10 18.09 3.25 -47.41
C GLN A 10 19.18 4.32 -47.16
N ARG A 11 19.32 5.32 -48.06
CA ARG A 11 20.28 6.43 -47.88
C ARG A 11 19.84 7.36 -46.74
N VAL A 12 18.56 7.62 -46.57
CA VAL A 12 18.01 8.45 -45.47
C VAL A 12 18.19 7.72 -44.14
N ARG A 13 17.93 6.38 -44.07
CA ARG A 13 18.19 5.58 -42.85
C ARG A 13 19.67 5.51 -42.49
N ARG A 14 20.58 5.38 -43.49
CA ARG A 14 22.03 5.40 -43.19
C ARG A 14 22.53 6.79 -42.76
N ALA A 15 21.98 7.88 -43.27
CA ALA A 15 22.32 9.24 -42.88
C ALA A 15 21.81 9.53 -41.43
N SER A 16 20.59 9.14 -41.11
CA SER A 16 20.06 9.28 -39.76
C SER A 16 20.83 8.45 -38.70
N THR A 17 21.29 7.25 -39.08
CA THR A 17 22.11 6.40 -38.19
C THR A 17 23.50 6.95 -37.98
N LEU A 18 24.11 7.55 -39.01
CA LEU A 18 25.43 8.20 -38.94
C LEU A 18 25.35 9.55 -38.17
N LEU A 19 24.31 10.31 -38.35
CA LEU A 19 24.05 11.55 -37.58
C LEU A 19 23.83 11.22 -36.11
N GLY A 20 23.04 10.18 -35.82
CA GLY A 20 22.81 9.68 -34.45
C GLY A 20 24.10 9.19 -33.76
N LYS A 21 24.98 8.52 -34.48
CA LYS A 21 26.31 8.10 -33.98
C LYS A 21 27.25 9.28 -33.72
N LYS A 22 27.27 10.33 -34.58
CA LYS A 22 28.07 11.54 -34.37
C LYS A 22 27.54 12.44 -33.24
N LEU A 23 26.22 12.47 -33.05
CA LEU A 23 25.59 13.19 -31.92
C LEU A 23 25.88 12.50 -30.57
N ARG A 24 25.93 11.17 -30.53
CA ARG A 24 26.27 10.41 -29.32
C ARG A 24 27.71 10.63 -28.84
N SER A 25 28.63 11.03 -29.71
CA SER A 25 30.04 11.25 -29.37
C SER A 25 30.37 12.68 -28.90
N ARG A 26 29.41 13.60 -28.85
CA ARG A 26 29.62 14.99 -28.38
C ARG A 26 28.75 15.29 -27.17
N PRO A 27 29.27 15.25 -25.95
CA PRO A 27 28.48 15.38 -24.70
C PRO A 27 27.62 16.64 -24.61
N ARG A 28 28.11 17.79 -25.10
CA ARG A 28 27.37 19.07 -25.08
C ARG A 28 26.18 19.13 -26.04
N LEU A 29 26.27 18.47 -27.20
CA LEU A 29 25.15 18.38 -28.14
C LEU A 29 24.11 17.35 -27.70
N LYS A 30 24.58 16.28 -27.03
CA LYS A 30 23.68 15.29 -26.42
C LYS A 30 22.77 15.91 -25.37
N ALA A 31 23.32 16.77 -24.51
CA ALA A 31 22.53 17.46 -23.48
C ALA A 31 21.49 18.47 -24.03
N TRP A 32 21.68 18.98 -25.26
CA TRP A 32 20.75 19.92 -25.87
C TRP A 32 19.57 19.21 -26.58
N PHE A 33 19.82 18.02 -27.19
CA PHE A 33 18.79 17.23 -27.86
C PHE A 33 18.15 16.16 -26.93
N TYR A 34 18.85 15.76 -25.91
CA TYR A 34 18.41 14.86 -24.84
C TYR A 34 18.80 15.53 -23.53
N PRO A 35 17.99 16.48 -23.03
CA PRO A 35 18.21 16.97 -21.66
C PRO A 35 18.32 15.75 -20.75
N PRO A 36 19.20 15.77 -19.74
CA PRO A 36 19.23 14.69 -18.76
C PRO A 36 17.79 14.50 -18.31
N GLU A 37 17.28 13.27 -18.41
CA GLU A 37 16.02 12.90 -17.76
C GLU A 37 16.15 13.42 -16.33
N LYS A 38 15.21 14.27 -15.93
CA LYS A 38 15.11 14.71 -14.55
C LYS A 38 14.98 13.41 -13.76
N VAL A 39 16.03 13.02 -13.05
CA VAL A 39 15.96 11.85 -12.16
C VAL A 39 14.96 12.25 -11.10
N GLU A 40 13.73 11.79 -11.25
CA GLU A 40 12.71 11.96 -10.23
C GLU A 40 13.23 11.29 -8.97
N THR A 41 13.11 11.98 -7.85
CA THR A 41 13.33 11.36 -6.54
C THR A 41 12.32 10.23 -6.35
N GLU A 42 12.60 9.30 -5.50
CA GLU A 42 11.71 8.19 -5.17
C GLU A 42 10.35 8.71 -4.70
N ASP A 43 10.34 9.76 -3.89
CA ASP A 43 9.20 10.55 -3.48
C ASP A 43 8.41 11.18 -4.66
N GLU A 44 9.09 11.77 -5.65
CA GLU A 44 8.42 12.34 -6.82
C GLU A 44 7.79 11.25 -7.69
N ARG A 45 8.44 10.08 -7.83
CA ARG A 45 7.90 8.91 -8.55
C ARG A 45 6.66 8.36 -7.86
N TYR A 46 6.72 8.17 -6.53
CA TYR A 46 5.59 7.71 -5.74
C TYR A 46 4.39 8.67 -5.87
N ARG A 47 4.60 9.98 -5.67
CA ARG A 47 3.54 10.99 -5.80
C ARG A 47 2.93 11.04 -7.19
N ASN A 48 3.73 10.91 -8.25
CA ASN A 48 3.25 10.92 -9.62
C ASN A 48 2.48 9.65 -9.97
N TRP A 49 2.94 8.50 -9.49
CA TRP A 49 2.24 7.23 -9.63
C TRP A 49 0.91 7.25 -8.88
N ASN A 50 0.92 7.65 -7.62
CA ASN A 50 -0.24 7.73 -6.75
C ASN A 50 -1.30 8.68 -7.34
N LYS A 51 -0.86 9.86 -7.78
CA LYS A 51 -1.74 10.82 -8.47
C LYS A 51 -2.41 10.23 -9.72
N GLY A 52 -1.71 9.41 -10.49
CA GLY A 52 -2.25 8.75 -11.68
C GLY A 52 -3.21 7.61 -11.34
N TYR A 53 -2.81 6.75 -10.41
CA TYR A 53 -3.56 5.56 -10.01
C TYR A 53 -4.90 5.91 -9.37
N PHE A 54 -4.92 6.85 -8.41
CA PHE A 54 -6.16 7.25 -7.73
C PHE A 54 -7.02 8.25 -8.52
N ALA A 55 -6.49 8.85 -9.59
CA ALA A 55 -7.32 9.61 -10.53
C ALA A 55 -8.12 8.72 -11.49
N ASP A 56 -7.80 7.41 -11.56
CA ASP A 56 -8.48 6.47 -12.44
C ASP A 56 -9.82 6.02 -11.86
N LEU A 57 -10.89 6.15 -12.66
CA LEU A 57 -12.25 5.77 -12.25
C LEU A 57 -12.40 4.28 -11.94
N HIS A 58 -11.62 3.41 -12.58
CA HIS A 58 -11.68 1.98 -12.30
C HIS A 58 -11.15 1.65 -10.89
N SER A 59 -10.11 2.32 -10.44
CA SER A 59 -9.60 2.22 -9.07
C SER A 59 -10.67 2.69 -8.08
N GLN A 60 -11.29 3.84 -8.34
CA GLN A 60 -12.39 4.37 -7.52
C GLN A 60 -13.62 3.45 -7.49
N GLU A 61 -13.98 2.87 -8.64
CA GLU A 61 -15.09 1.90 -8.74
C GLU A 61 -14.85 0.68 -7.84
N ARG A 62 -13.66 0.12 -7.85
CA ARG A 62 -13.30 -1.02 -7.00
C ARG A 62 -13.36 -0.69 -5.51
N MET A 63 -12.88 0.49 -5.12
CA MET A 63 -12.93 0.98 -3.74
C MET A 63 -14.38 1.20 -3.26
N LEU A 64 -15.23 1.79 -4.09
CA LEU A 64 -16.63 2.03 -3.77
C LEU A 64 -17.47 0.74 -3.77
N ALA A 65 -17.09 -0.26 -4.55
CA ALA A 65 -17.77 -1.55 -4.60
C ALA A 65 -17.44 -2.46 -3.39
N ASP A 66 -16.39 -2.18 -2.64
CA ASP A 66 -16.05 -2.91 -1.43
C ASP A 66 -17.00 -2.55 -0.29
N GLN A 67 -17.97 -3.45 -0.06
CA GLN A 67 -19.04 -3.24 0.92
C GLN A 67 -18.52 -3.21 2.36
N GLU A 68 -17.55 -4.05 2.71
CA GLU A 68 -16.97 -4.08 4.07
C GLU A 68 -16.19 -2.77 4.34
N ARG A 69 -15.42 -2.27 3.37
CA ARG A 69 -14.75 -0.98 3.44
C ARG A 69 -15.78 0.16 3.61
N MET A 70 -16.81 0.20 2.76
CA MET A 70 -17.82 1.26 2.82
C MET A 70 -18.61 1.22 4.12
N ALA A 71 -18.99 0.04 4.60
CA ALA A 71 -19.70 -0.13 5.86
C ALA A 71 -18.85 0.33 7.06
N PHE A 72 -17.56 -0.02 7.07
CA PHE A 72 -16.64 0.41 8.12
C PHE A 72 -16.57 1.94 8.22
N PHE A 73 -16.27 2.64 7.13
CA PHE A 73 -16.15 4.10 7.15
C PHE A 73 -17.50 4.79 7.42
N TYR A 74 -18.58 4.30 6.83
CA TYR A 74 -19.93 4.83 7.09
C TYR A 74 -20.28 4.74 8.57
N GLU A 75 -20.06 3.58 9.18
CA GLU A 75 -20.36 3.37 10.60
C GLU A 75 -19.44 4.18 11.51
N ALA A 76 -18.13 4.22 11.19
CA ALA A 76 -17.14 5.02 11.91
C ALA A 76 -17.53 6.51 11.96
N ILE A 77 -17.86 7.06 10.80
CA ILE A 77 -18.26 8.47 10.66
C ILE A 77 -19.55 8.74 11.42
N ASN A 78 -20.57 7.90 11.28
CA ASN A 78 -21.85 8.11 11.98
C ASN A 78 -21.76 7.96 13.50
N ARG A 79 -20.83 7.14 14.02
CA ARG A 79 -20.58 7.01 15.47
C ARG A 79 -19.82 8.19 16.05
N LYS A 80 -18.91 8.78 15.28
CA LYS A 80 -17.89 9.69 15.83
C LYS A 80 -18.11 11.15 15.48
N ILE A 81 -18.60 11.48 14.29
CA ILE A 81 -18.88 12.88 13.92
C ILE A 81 -20.06 13.40 14.71
N GLN A 82 -19.87 14.59 15.29
CA GLN A 82 -20.89 15.30 16.04
C GLN A 82 -21.41 16.51 15.26
N PRO A 83 -22.67 16.94 15.49
CA PRO A 83 -23.17 18.18 14.92
C PRO A 83 -22.30 19.37 15.34
N GLY A 84 -21.85 20.14 14.35
CA GLY A 84 -20.97 21.28 14.57
C GLY A 84 -19.47 20.99 14.39
N ASP A 85 -19.08 19.72 14.15
CA ASP A 85 -17.68 19.38 13.86
C ASP A 85 -17.22 19.98 12.54
N ARG A 86 -15.99 20.49 12.53
CA ARG A 86 -15.25 20.83 11.32
C ARG A 86 -14.30 19.66 11.00
N VAL A 87 -14.34 19.20 9.75
CA VAL A 87 -13.73 17.95 9.35
C VAL A 87 -12.78 18.16 8.17
N ILE A 88 -11.59 17.56 8.18
CA ILE A 88 -10.76 17.35 6.99
C ILE A 88 -11.03 15.93 6.49
N ASP A 89 -11.26 15.77 5.18
CA ASP A 89 -11.23 14.49 4.46
C ASP A 89 -9.98 14.44 3.60
N LEU A 90 -8.95 13.75 4.08
CA LEU A 90 -7.63 13.65 3.46
C LEU A 90 -7.62 12.56 2.40
N GLY A 91 -7.33 12.93 1.15
CA GLY A 91 -7.39 12.03 0.00
C GLY A 91 -8.85 11.72 -0.35
N THR A 92 -9.67 12.77 -0.51
CA THR A 92 -11.13 12.63 -0.64
C THR A 92 -11.58 11.76 -1.82
N GLY A 93 -10.74 11.55 -2.84
CA GLY A 93 -11.06 10.75 -4.01
C GLY A 93 -12.36 11.23 -4.68
N THR A 94 -13.37 10.38 -4.75
CA THR A 94 -14.70 10.72 -5.26
C THR A 94 -15.56 11.51 -4.27
N GLY A 95 -15.07 11.81 -3.07
CA GLY A 95 -15.79 12.60 -2.06
C GLY A 95 -16.76 11.81 -1.17
N ILE A 96 -16.67 10.49 -1.15
CA ILE A 96 -17.65 9.66 -0.44
C ILE A 96 -17.56 9.84 1.09
N LEU A 97 -16.35 9.93 1.67
CA LEU A 97 -16.18 10.13 3.11
C LEU A 97 -16.61 11.55 3.52
N ALA A 98 -16.27 12.57 2.72
CA ALA A 98 -16.76 13.92 2.89
C ALA A 98 -18.30 13.98 2.88
N ALA A 99 -18.95 13.25 1.95
CA ALA A 99 -20.39 13.14 1.87
C ALA A 99 -21.00 12.45 3.11
N PHE A 100 -20.37 11.42 3.63
CA PHE A 100 -20.80 10.77 4.88
C PHE A 100 -20.67 11.73 6.06
N ALA A 101 -19.55 12.46 6.20
CA ALA A 101 -19.34 13.43 7.25
C ALA A 101 -20.37 14.57 7.21
N SER A 102 -20.64 15.12 6.03
CA SER A 102 -21.68 16.13 5.82
C SER A 102 -23.06 15.63 6.31
N ARG A 103 -23.44 14.41 5.93
CA ARG A 103 -24.73 13.81 6.35
C ARG A 103 -24.77 13.44 7.83
N ALA A 104 -23.64 13.14 8.44
CA ALA A 104 -23.55 12.86 9.88
C ALA A 104 -23.70 14.13 10.74
N GLY A 105 -23.68 15.33 10.13
CA GLY A 105 -23.94 16.60 10.82
C GLY A 105 -22.70 17.48 10.98
N ALA A 106 -21.61 17.21 10.28
CA ALA A 106 -20.48 18.13 10.25
C ALA A 106 -20.95 19.54 9.83
N GLU A 107 -20.44 20.58 10.50
CA GLU A 107 -20.70 21.96 10.13
C GLU A 107 -20.05 22.30 8.79
N GLN A 108 -18.77 21.90 8.65
CA GLN A 108 -17.96 22.14 7.48
C GLN A 108 -17.01 20.97 7.21
N VAL A 109 -16.88 20.56 5.96
CA VAL A 109 -15.91 19.54 5.53
C VAL A 109 -14.94 20.16 4.52
N TYR A 110 -13.64 19.96 4.74
CA TYR A 110 -12.56 20.34 3.81
C TYR A 110 -12.08 19.07 3.12
N ALA A 111 -12.53 18.84 1.91
CA ALA A 111 -12.22 17.66 1.10
C ALA A 111 -10.96 17.92 0.29
N VAL A 112 -9.86 17.24 0.60
CA VAL A 112 -8.54 17.52 0.06
C VAL A 112 -8.09 16.40 -0.87
N ASP A 113 -7.73 16.73 -2.09
CA ASP A 113 -7.09 15.82 -3.05
C ASP A 113 -6.25 16.62 -4.03
N HIS A 114 -5.10 16.08 -4.46
CA HIS A 114 -4.22 16.74 -5.41
C HIS A 114 -4.32 16.15 -6.81
N SER A 115 -5.25 15.23 -7.04
CA SER A 115 -5.51 14.60 -8.34
C SER A 115 -6.78 15.14 -8.99
N SER A 116 -6.95 14.86 -10.29
CA SER A 116 -8.13 15.33 -11.04
C SER A 116 -9.44 14.68 -10.59
N ILE A 117 -9.41 13.64 -9.78
CA ILE A 117 -10.60 12.95 -9.26
C ILE A 117 -11.48 13.87 -8.41
N ILE A 118 -10.90 14.88 -7.78
CA ILE A 118 -11.63 15.89 -6.98
C ILE A 118 -12.76 16.59 -7.76
N ASN A 119 -12.67 16.65 -9.09
CA ASN A 119 -13.74 17.19 -9.92
C ASN A 119 -14.98 16.30 -9.89
N HIS A 120 -14.81 14.97 -9.74
CA HIS A 120 -15.93 14.05 -9.57
C HIS A 120 -16.52 14.17 -8.16
N ALA A 121 -15.70 14.47 -7.15
CA ALA A 121 -16.18 14.76 -5.79
C ALA A 121 -17.09 16.01 -5.77
N ARG A 122 -16.69 17.10 -6.46
CA ARG A 122 -17.53 18.29 -6.63
C ARG A 122 -18.86 17.96 -7.32
N MET A 123 -18.83 17.11 -8.34
CA MET A 123 -20.04 16.66 -9.03
C MET A 123 -20.93 15.80 -8.12
N LEU A 124 -20.35 14.89 -7.35
CA LEU A 124 -21.08 14.09 -6.37
C LEU A 124 -21.82 14.97 -5.38
N ALA A 125 -21.14 15.95 -4.81
CA ALA A 125 -21.75 16.88 -3.85
C ALA A 125 -22.91 17.66 -4.48
N ALA A 126 -22.69 18.25 -5.67
CA ALA A 126 -23.70 19.02 -6.39
C ALA A 126 -24.96 18.20 -6.71
N VAL A 127 -24.81 16.98 -7.22
CA VAL A 127 -25.93 16.09 -7.58
C VAL A 127 -26.71 15.63 -6.34
N ASN A 128 -26.04 15.52 -5.19
CA ASN A 128 -26.64 15.06 -3.94
C ASN A 128 -27.08 16.20 -2.99
N GLY A 129 -26.98 17.47 -3.42
CA GLY A 129 -27.39 18.62 -2.63
C GLY A 129 -26.54 18.82 -1.35
N ILE A 130 -25.24 18.50 -1.42
CA ILE A 130 -24.29 18.70 -0.32
C ILE A 130 -23.63 20.06 -0.53
N GLU A 131 -23.84 20.99 0.41
CA GLU A 131 -23.42 22.40 0.30
C GLU A 131 -22.31 22.79 1.28
N ASN A 132 -22.06 21.99 2.31
CA ASN A 132 -21.09 22.27 3.38
C ASN A 132 -19.75 21.54 3.17
N VAL A 133 -19.33 21.34 1.92
CA VAL A 133 -18.05 20.74 1.57
C VAL A 133 -17.25 21.69 0.68
N ASP A 134 -16.09 22.12 1.16
CA ASP A 134 -15.09 22.85 0.39
C ASP A 134 -14.06 21.88 -0.19
N PHE A 135 -13.82 21.97 -1.50
CA PHE A 135 -12.94 21.07 -2.22
C PHE A 135 -11.60 21.75 -2.54
N GLU A 136 -10.53 21.26 -1.90
CA GLU A 136 -9.17 21.79 -1.98
C GLU A 136 -8.31 20.95 -2.92
N ASP A 137 -8.05 21.45 -4.13
CA ASP A 137 -7.19 20.82 -5.14
C ASP A 137 -5.72 21.12 -4.84
N VAL A 138 -5.22 20.55 -3.75
CA VAL A 138 -3.85 20.72 -3.26
C VAL A 138 -3.35 19.45 -2.59
N HIS A 139 -2.03 19.29 -2.51
CA HIS A 139 -1.46 18.28 -1.61
C HIS A 139 -1.69 18.68 -0.15
N SER A 140 -1.97 17.71 0.73
CA SER A 140 -2.30 17.94 2.15
C SER A 140 -1.31 18.85 2.89
N THR A 141 -0.02 18.73 2.60
CA THR A 141 1.04 19.56 3.18
C THR A 141 0.94 21.05 2.80
N LYS A 142 0.14 21.39 1.80
CA LYS A 142 -0.11 22.77 1.35
C LYS A 142 -1.47 23.30 1.77
N LEU A 143 -2.28 22.45 2.40
CA LEU A 143 -3.57 22.88 2.92
C LEU A 143 -3.36 23.93 4.02
N TYR A 144 -4.05 25.03 3.89
CA TYR A 144 -4.12 26.09 4.90
C TYR A 144 -5.58 26.35 5.28
N LEU A 145 -5.84 26.41 6.57
CA LEU A 145 -7.13 26.76 7.13
C LEU A 145 -6.93 27.86 8.20
N ASP A 146 -7.84 28.84 8.25
CA ASP A 146 -7.78 29.91 9.26
C ASP A 146 -8.06 29.38 10.68
N GLU A 147 -8.80 28.28 10.79
CA GLU A 147 -9.16 27.65 12.06
C GLU A 147 -8.88 26.15 12.01
N LYS A 148 -8.49 25.61 13.16
CA LYS A 148 -8.27 24.17 13.33
C LYS A 148 -9.58 23.39 13.29
N VAL A 149 -9.49 22.11 12.90
CA VAL A 149 -10.61 21.19 12.76
C VAL A 149 -10.77 20.28 13.96
N ASP A 150 -11.97 19.72 14.13
CA ASP A 150 -12.29 18.77 15.20
C ASP A 150 -11.88 17.35 14.80
N VAL A 151 -11.97 17.01 13.51
CA VAL A 151 -11.75 15.66 13.02
C VAL A 151 -10.91 15.66 11.74
N ILE A 152 -9.96 14.73 11.65
CA ILE A 152 -9.29 14.34 10.40
C ILE A 152 -9.79 12.95 10.02
N LEU A 153 -10.50 12.86 8.89
CA LEU A 153 -10.81 11.60 8.20
C LEU A 153 -9.71 11.31 7.21
N HIS A 154 -9.35 10.06 7.08
CA HIS A 154 -8.44 9.62 6.02
C HIS A 154 -8.70 8.18 5.62
N GLU A 155 -8.37 7.88 4.38
CA GLU A 155 -8.24 6.53 3.87
C GLU A 155 -6.97 6.45 3.01
N GLN A 156 -5.82 6.66 3.65
CA GLN A 156 -4.47 6.48 3.11
C GLN A 156 -3.86 5.21 3.69
N ILE A 157 -4.60 4.11 3.55
CA ILE A 157 -4.25 2.81 4.12
C ILE A 157 -3.77 1.93 2.98
N GLY A 158 -2.46 1.76 2.83
CA GLY A 158 -1.90 0.88 1.83
C GLY A 158 -2.17 -0.60 2.10
N ASP A 159 -1.95 -1.45 1.10
CA ASP A 159 -2.11 -2.91 1.21
C ASP A 159 -1.32 -3.51 2.37
N PHE A 160 -0.19 -2.87 2.71
CA PHE A 160 0.70 -3.27 3.79
C PHE A 160 0.77 -2.23 4.90
N LEU A 161 -0.28 -1.42 5.03
CA LEU A 161 -0.51 -0.36 5.98
C LEU A 161 0.20 0.97 5.65
N PHE A 162 1.49 0.97 5.33
CA PHE A 162 2.31 2.19 5.26
C PHE A 162 2.66 2.66 3.85
N ASP A 163 2.37 1.87 2.83
CA ASP A 163 2.79 2.09 1.44
C ASP A 163 2.04 3.23 0.72
N GLU A 164 1.17 3.97 1.44
CA GLU A 164 0.52 5.20 0.97
C GLU A 164 0.92 6.45 1.75
N ALA A 165 2.07 6.44 2.43
CA ALA A 165 2.58 7.55 3.22
C ALA A 165 1.56 8.07 4.28
N MET A 166 0.78 7.16 4.87
CA MET A 166 -0.25 7.49 5.85
C MET A 166 0.31 8.28 7.04
N VAL A 167 1.38 7.77 7.67
CA VAL A 167 1.94 8.37 8.88
C VAL A 167 2.41 9.81 8.61
N PRO A 168 3.32 10.10 7.65
CA PRO A 168 3.78 11.46 7.41
C PRO A 168 2.65 12.43 7.04
N ASN A 169 1.70 12.01 6.21
CA ASN A 169 0.63 12.90 5.77
C ASN A 169 -0.37 13.23 6.88
N VAL A 170 -0.75 12.23 7.69
CA VAL A 170 -1.70 12.42 8.80
C VAL A 170 -1.05 13.17 9.94
N CYS A 171 0.22 12.86 10.30
CA CYS A 171 0.95 13.57 11.34
C CYS A 171 1.15 15.05 10.99
N ASP A 172 1.50 15.38 9.74
CA ASP A 172 1.59 16.77 9.28
C ASP A 172 0.27 17.53 9.49
N LEU A 173 -0.87 16.95 9.11
CA LEU A 173 -2.18 17.57 9.32
C LEU A 173 -2.55 17.64 10.80
N ARG A 174 -2.28 16.58 11.58
CA ARG A 174 -2.50 16.53 13.03
C ARG A 174 -1.86 17.74 13.72
N ASP A 175 -0.58 17.94 13.46
CA ASP A 175 0.22 18.95 14.16
C ASP A 175 -0.18 20.37 13.79
N ARG A 176 -0.47 20.60 12.51
CA ARG A 176 -0.84 21.93 12.00
C ARG A 176 -2.30 22.28 12.21
N LEU A 177 -3.21 21.35 11.93
CA LEU A 177 -4.61 21.68 11.71
C LEU A 177 -5.58 20.99 12.67
N LEU A 178 -5.19 19.98 13.44
CA LEU A 178 -6.09 19.34 14.40
C LEU A 178 -6.14 20.14 15.71
N LYS A 179 -7.33 20.35 16.27
CA LYS A 179 -7.51 20.94 17.59
C LYS A 179 -6.88 20.05 18.67
N PRO A 180 -6.42 20.62 19.80
CA PRO A 180 -6.08 19.82 20.97
C PRO A 180 -7.28 18.95 21.40
N GLY A 181 -7.07 17.63 21.49
CA GLY A 181 -8.14 16.67 21.79
C GLY A 181 -9.06 16.35 20.60
N GLY A 182 -8.74 16.86 19.42
CA GLY A 182 -9.44 16.47 18.19
C GLY A 182 -9.19 15.01 17.81
N MET A 183 -9.95 14.50 16.86
CA MET A 183 -10.00 13.08 16.50
C MET A 183 -9.37 12.81 15.13
N ILE A 184 -8.68 11.69 15.01
CA ILE A 184 -8.27 11.10 13.73
C ILE A 184 -9.09 9.83 13.51
N LEU A 185 -9.61 9.61 12.31
CA LEU A 185 -10.52 8.51 12.05
C LEU A 185 -10.21 7.82 10.71
N PRO A 186 -9.79 6.54 10.74
CA PRO A 186 -9.37 5.76 11.91
C PRO A 186 -8.00 6.20 12.44
N ALA A 187 -7.70 5.94 13.74
CA ALA A 187 -6.43 6.31 14.35
C ALA A 187 -5.57 5.10 14.73
N GLN A 188 -6.19 3.95 15.00
CA GLN A 188 -5.52 2.77 15.55
C GLN A 188 -5.34 1.71 14.48
N PHE A 189 -4.10 1.22 14.36
CA PHE A 189 -3.74 0.21 13.39
C PHE A 189 -2.90 -0.89 14.02
N GLU A 190 -3.08 -2.10 13.49
CA GLU A 190 -2.28 -3.27 13.84
C GLU A 190 -1.70 -3.87 12.58
N LEU A 191 -0.39 -4.07 12.54
CA LEU A 191 0.30 -4.84 11.52
C LEU A 191 0.60 -6.24 12.03
N PHE A 192 0.32 -7.26 11.23
CA PHE A 192 0.58 -8.66 11.53
C PHE A 192 1.62 -9.23 10.57
N CYS A 193 2.45 -10.13 11.10
CA CYS A 193 3.38 -10.92 10.30
C CYS A 193 3.39 -12.34 10.91
N GLU A 194 2.63 -13.25 10.28
CA GLU A 194 2.31 -14.54 10.88
C GLU A 194 2.86 -15.72 10.07
N PRO A 195 3.49 -16.71 10.71
CA PRO A 195 3.90 -17.95 10.07
C PRO A 195 2.69 -18.71 9.53
N ILE A 196 2.77 -19.15 8.28
CA ILE A 196 1.67 -19.79 7.57
C ILE A 196 2.03 -21.12 6.94
N THR A 197 0.97 -21.94 6.77
CA THR A 197 0.92 -23.02 5.79
C THR A 197 0.13 -22.56 4.58
N VAL A 198 0.68 -22.74 3.38
CA VAL A 198 0.00 -22.52 2.10
C VAL A 198 -0.78 -23.79 1.72
N ARG A 199 -1.91 -23.63 1.03
CA ARG A 199 -2.67 -24.78 0.50
C ARG A 199 -1.84 -25.53 -0.54
N ASP A 200 -1.91 -26.86 -0.53
CA ASP A 200 -1.07 -27.71 -1.37
C ASP A 200 -1.23 -27.39 -2.86
N GLU A 201 -2.47 -27.14 -3.31
CA GLU A 201 -2.81 -26.78 -4.68
C GLU A 201 -2.37 -25.35 -5.10
N ARG A 202 -1.96 -24.54 -4.14
CA ARG A 202 -1.49 -23.17 -4.34
C ARG A 202 0.00 -22.99 -4.04
N ARG A 203 0.65 -24.05 -3.56
CA ARG A 203 2.07 -24.01 -3.25
C ARG A 203 2.89 -23.98 -4.54
N VAL A 204 3.69 -22.96 -4.70
CA VAL A 204 4.66 -22.83 -5.78
C VAL A 204 6.05 -23.03 -5.19
N PRO A 205 6.74 -24.14 -5.50
CA PRO A 205 8.09 -24.37 -5.00
C PRO A 205 9.05 -23.34 -5.57
N PHE A 206 10.20 -23.16 -4.94
CA PHE A 206 11.28 -22.41 -5.56
C PHE A 206 11.83 -23.18 -6.77
N ILE A 207 12.34 -22.45 -7.76
CA ILE A 207 12.83 -23.09 -8.99
C ILE A 207 13.93 -24.13 -8.74
N TRP A 208 14.77 -23.92 -7.74
CA TRP A 208 15.82 -24.88 -7.34
C TRP A 208 15.32 -26.12 -6.60
N GLU A 209 14.06 -26.14 -6.16
CA GLU A 209 13.40 -27.31 -5.60
C GLU A 209 12.84 -28.25 -6.66
N LEU A 210 12.77 -27.78 -7.91
CA LEU A 210 12.25 -28.53 -9.07
C LEU A 210 13.31 -29.50 -9.60
N LYS A 211 13.34 -30.73 -9.08
CA LYS A 211 14.33 -31.77 -9.42
C LYS A 211 13.95 -32.61 -10.61
N ASP A 212 12.67 -32.61 -11.01
CA ASP A 212 12.19 -33.36 -12.18
C ASP A 212 11.02 -32.61 -12.86
N VAL A 213 11.37 -31.81 -13.85
CA VAL A 213 10.39 -31.19 -14.75
C VAL A 213 10.53 -31.86 -16.11
N HIS A 214 9.78 -32.94 -16.34
CA HIS A 214 9.87 -33.76 -17.53
C HIS A 214 11.29 -34.27 -17.82
N GLY A 215 12.02 -34.69 -16.78
CA GLY A 215 13.38 -35.17 -16.85
C GLY A 215 14.49 -34.11 -16.73
N PHE A 216 14.13 -32.86 -16.46
CA PHE A 216 15.09 -31.76 -16.25
C PHE A 216 15.17 -31.38 -14.78
N ASP A 217 16.39 -31.32 -14.26
CA ASP A 217 16.71 -30.93 -12.87
C ASP A 217 17.14 -29.46 -12.84
N TYR A 218 16.44 -28.64 -12.07
CA TYR A 218 16.70 -27.21 -11.87
C TYR A 218 17.44 -26.91 -10.56
N SER A 219 17.83 -27.93 -9.78
CA SER A 219 18.48 -27.72 -8.47
C SER A 219 19.80 -26.95 -8.54
N PHE A 220 20.47 -26.93 -9.70
CA PHE A 220 21.70 -26.16 -9.93
C PHE A 220 21.48 -24.63 -9.73
N LEU A 221 20.25 -24.12 -9.86
CA LEU A 221 19.92 -22.71 -9.67
C LEU A 221 19.96 -22.30 -8.20
N GLU A 222 20.06 -23.23 -7.26
CA GLU A 222 20.26 -22.91 -5.84
C GLU A 222 21.51 -22.05 -5.61
N ALA A 223 22.58 -22.28 -6.38
CA ALA A 223 23.81 -21.47 -6.33
C ALA A 223 23.62 -20.02 -6.84
N SER A 224 22.50 -19.73 -7.47
CA SER A 224 22.15 -18.43 -8.07
C SER A 224 20.89 -17.85 -7.48
N ARG A 225 20.60 -18.15 -6.20
CA ARG A 225 19.42 -17.58 -5.50
C ARG A 225 19.45 -16.05 -5.59
N PRO A 226 18.33 -15.41 -5.98
CA PRO A 226 18.22 -13.96 -5.96
C PRO A 226 18.49 -13.40 -4.55
N GLY A 227 19.20 -12.28 -4.49
CA GLY A 227 19.50 -11.59 -3.22
C GLY A 227 18.48 -10.50 -2.85
N ASP A 228 17.56 -10.17 -3.77
CA ASP A 228 16.53 -9.17 -3.54
C ASP A 228 15.27 -9.75 -2.87
N GLY A 229 14.65 -8.96 -2.01
CA GLY A 229 13.42 -9.35 -1.30
C GLY A 229 12.20 -9.48 -2.23
N GLU A 230 12.20 -8.82 -3.38
CA GLU A 230 11.08 -8.82 -4.33
C GLU A 230 10.80 -10.24 -4.86
N TYR A 231 11.84 -11.01 -5.14
CA TYR A 231 11.70 -12.40 -5.59
C TYR A 231 10.97 -13.30 -4.58
N TYR A 232 11.13 -13.02 -3.30
CA TYR A 232 10.57 -13.84 -2.21
C TYR A 232 9.25 -13.31 -1.68
N GLY A 233 8.81 -12.10 -2.08
CA GLY A 233 7.58 -11.49 -1.62
C GLY A 233 6.58 -11.25 -2.74
N PHE A 234 5.30 -11.54 -2.51
CA PHE A 234 4.23 -11.19 -3.46
C PHE A 234 2.94 -10.82 -2.74
N GLY A 235 2.24 -9.83 -3.32
CA GLY A 235 0.91 -9.42 -2.86
C GLY A 235 -0.20 -10.30 -3.44
N SER A 236 -1.29 -10.49 -2.71
CA SER A 236 -2.47 -11.21 -3.17
C SER A 236 -3.74 -10.77 -2.47
N CYS A 237 -4.86 -10.83 -3.18
CA CYS A 237 -6.21 -10.72 -2.62
C CYS A 237 -6.95 -12.08 -2.59
N ASP A 238 -6.32 -13.18 -3.01
CA ASP A 238 -6.93 -14.51 -3.12
C ASP A 238 -7.01 -15.21 -1.76
N LEU A 239 -8.21 -15.38 -1.20
CA LEU A 239 -8.46 -16.11 0.04
C LEU A 239 -8.09 -17.61 -0.02
N GLY A 240 -7.83 -18.13 -1.21
CA GLY A 240 -7.51 -19.54 -1.42
C GLY A 240 -6.05 -19.93 -1.18
N ILE A 241 -5.15 -18.99 -0.90
CA ILE A 241 -3.71 -19.30 -0.81
C ILE A 241 -3.34 -19.80 0.60
N VAL A 242 -3.68 -19.04 1.63
CA VAL A 242 -3.33 -19.39 3.01
C VAL A 242 -4.26 -20.48 3.53
N LYS A 243 -3.68 -21.58 4.04
CA LYS A 243 -4.44 -22.68 4.63
C LYS A 243 -4.77 -22.40 6.10
N ASN A 244 -3.75 -22.03 6.87
CA ASN A 244 -3.89 -21.67 8.28
C ASN A 244 -2.67 -20.88 8.77
N PHE A 245 -2.85 -20.15 9.86
CA PHE A 245 -1.74 -19.65 10.67
C PHE A 245 -1.18 -20.81 11.52
N LEU A 246 0.13 -20.84 11.68
CA LEU A 246 0.79 -21.85 12.51
C LEU A 246 0.72 -21.52 14.00
N GLY A 247 0.61 -20.23 14.35
CA GLY A 247 0.46 -19.74 15.73
C GLY A 247 -0.84 -18.97 15.96
N LYS A 248 -0.98 -18.37 17.15
CA LYS A 248 -2.03 -17.39 17.44
C LYS A 248 -1.59 -16.05 16.87
N PRO A 249 -2.37 -15.43 15.95
CA PRO A 249 -2.06 -14.11 15.44
C PRO A 249 -1.95 -13.06 16.57
N THR A 250 -0.88 -12.28 16.51
CA THR A 250 -0.61 -11.17 17.43
C THR A 250 0.06 -10.06 16.63
N PRO A 251 -0.31 -8.78 16.81
CA PRO A 251 0.32 -7.71 16.06
C PRO A 251 1.83 -7.71 16.26
N ILE A 252 2.57 -7.48 15.17
CA ILE A 252 4.02 -7.23 15.20
C ILE A 252 4.30 -5.76 15.50
N MET A 253 3.32 -4.90 15.15
CA MET A 253 3.36 -3.47 15.43
C MET A 253 1.95 -2.95 15.65
N GLU A 254 1.81 -2.02 16.59
CA GLU A 254 0.60 -1.23 16.82
C GLU A 254 0.95 0.24 16.58
N VAL A 255 0.07 0.96 15.89
CA VAL A 255 0.25 2.38 15.56
C VAL A 255 -0.97 3.15 16.03
N GLU A 256 -0.74 4.25 16.74
CA GLU A 256 -1.76 5.20 17.18
C GLU A 256 -1.43 6.58 16.59
N LEU A 257 -2.20 7.03 15.61
CA LEU A 257 -1.89 8.25 14.83
C LEU A 257 -1.96 9.55 15.65
N HIS A 258 -2.61 9.54 16.81
CA HIS A 258 -2.59 10.71 17.70
C HIS A 258 -1.23 10.94 18.35
N THR A 259 -0.40 9.89 18.49
CA THR A 259 0.83 9.94 19.27
C THR A 259 2.07 9.45 18.53
N VAL A 260 1.93 8.77 17.41
CA VAL A 260 3.07 8.27 16.64
C VAL A 260 3.90 9.42 16.10
N GLU A 261 5.22 9.27 16.16
CA GLU A 261 6.18 10.09 15.45
C GLU A 261 6.88 9.24 14.39
N GLU A 262 7.03 9.79 13.19
CA GLU A 262 7.53 9.04 12.03
C GLU A 262 8.97 8.51 12.27
N ASP A 263 9.81 9.32 12.89
CA ASP A 263 11.21 9.01 13.19
C ASP A 263 11.39 8.04 14.37
N GLU A 264 10.34 7.77 15.14
CA GLU A 264 10.33 6.80 16.24
C GLU A 264 9.86 5.41 15.81
N MET A 265 9.38 5.24 14.56
CA MET A 265 8.93 3.94 14.07
C MET A 265 10.11 2.95 13.99
N PRO A 266 9.99 1.74 14.60
CA PRO A 266 11.09 0.78 14.59
C PRO A 266 11.33 0.25 13.18
N LEU A 267 12.57 0.26 12.71
CA LEU A 267 12.96 -0.32 11.41
C LEU A 267 13.19 -1.84 11.48
N SER A 268 13.08 -2.43 12.66
CA SER A 268 13.16 -3.88 12.84
C SER A 268 12.34 -4.32 14.03
N VAL A 269 11.53 -5.34 13.84
CA VAL A 269 10.69 -5.93 14.89
C VAL A 269 10.86 -7.44 14.91
N THR A 270 10.97 -8.00 16.11
CA THR A 270 11.15 -9.45 16.31
C THR A 270 10.13 -9.94 17.31
N LEU A 271 9.45 -11.02 16.99
CA LEU A 271 8.47 -11.67 17.85
C LEU A 271 8.64 -13.17 17.88
N LYS A 272 8.24 -13.78 19.01
CA LYS A 272 8.16 -15.24 19.15
C LYS A 272 6.74 -15.72 18.91
N ARG A 273 6.61 -16.80 18.15
CA ARG A 273 5.35 -17.48 17.86
C ARG A 273 5.43 -18.93 18.32
N THR A 274 4.57 -19.32 19.25
CA THR A 274 4.41 -20.74 19.60
C THR A 274 3.50 -21.40 18.58
N VAL A 275 3.98 -22.46 17.95
CA VAL A 275 3.22 -23.27 17.00
C VAL A 275 2.06 -23.95 17.71
N ARG A 276 0.86 -23.77 17.19
CA ARG A 276 -0.39 -24.35 17.69
C ARG A 276 -1.00 -25.38 16.75
N SER A 277 -0.56 -25.37 15.50
CA SER A 277 -1.00 -26.32 14.47
C SER A 277 0.23 -26.92 13.81
N LYS A 278 0.36 -28.26 13.86
CA LYS A 278 1.38 -28.97 13.07
C LYS A 278 1.19 -28.69 11.59
N GLY A 279 2.27 -28.47 10.87
CA GLY A 279 2.22 -28.22 9.45
C GLY A 279 3.56 -27.90 8.82
N LEU A 280 3.50 -27.49 7.57
CA LEU A 280 4.65 -26.98 6.83
C LEU A 280 4.69 -25.47 6.97
N LEU A 281 5.79 -24.92 7.44
CA LEU A 281 6.08 -23.50 7.39
C LEU A 281 6.48 -23.18 5.94
N ASP A 282 5.57 -22.53 5.20
CA ASP A 282 5.80 -22.13 3.81
C ASP A 282 6.27 -20.67 3.68
N GLY A 283 6.00 -19.85 4.70
CA GLY A 283 6.32 -18.43 4.69
C GLY A 283 5.65 -17.67 5.82
N LEU A 284 5.70 -16.35 5.70
CA LEU A 284 4.99 -15.42 6.57
C LEU A 284 3.91 -14.71 5.76
N VAL A 285 2.83 -14.30 6.40
CA VAL A 285 1.84 -13.43 5.78
C VAL A 285 1.75 -12.11 6.54
N VAL A 286 1.87 -11.01 5.79
CA VAL A 286 1.68 -9.66 6.31
C VAL A 286 0.30 -9.17 5.94
N TYR A 287 -0.45 -8.69 6.92
CA TYR A 287 -1.78 -8.10 6.78
C TYR A 287 -2.03 -7.08 7.90
N MET A 288 -3.08 -6.27 7.76
CA MET A 288 -3.35 -5.20 8.70
C MET A 288 -4.77 -5.24 9.27
N LYS A 289 -4.97 -4.50 10.36
CA LYS A 289 -6.28 -4.10 10.87
C LYS A 289 -6.28 -2.61 11.16
N ALA A 290 -7.41 -1.95 10.87
CA ALA A 290 -7.70 -0.62 11.33
C ALA A 290 -8.87 -0.67 12.32
N LYS A 291 -8.77 0.08 13.41
CA LYS A 291 -9.74 0.05 14.51
C LYS A 291 -10.30 1.44 14.79
N VAL A 292 -11.57 1.48 15.08
CA VAL A 292 -12.27 2.68 15.59
C VAL A 292 -12.73 2.44 17.02
N ASP A 293 -13.27 1.27 17.26
CA ASP A 293 -13.74 0.76 18.56
C ASP A 293 -13.45 -0.76 18.61
N ASP A 294 -13.70 -1.39 19.76
CA ASP A 294 -13.48 -2.83 19.94
C ASP A 294 -14.32 -3.69 18.98
N ASP A 295 -15.49 -3.19 18.57
CA ASP A 295 -16.45 -3.87 17.70
C ASP A 295 -16.44 -3.36 16.24
N LEU A 296 -15.74 -2.28 15.95
CA LEU A 296 -15.64 -1.70 14.61
C LEU A 296 -14.20 -1.77 14.09
N VAL A 297 -13.92 -2.87 13.41
CA VAL A 297 -12.59 -3.23 12.93
C VAL A 297 -12.62 -3.58 11.45
N LEU A 298 -11.80 -2.90 10.66
CA LEU A 298 -11.48 -3.28 9.29
C LEU A 298 -10.31 -4.26 9.32
N ASN A 299 -10.37 -5.31 8.50
CA ASN A 299 -9.38 -6.40 8.54
C ASN A 299 -9.04 -6.87 7.13
N SER A 300 -7.74 -7.03 6.81
CA SER A 300 -7.27 -7.59 5.54
C SER A 300 -6.73 -9.04 5.67
N SER A 301 -6.95 -9.71 6.80
CA SER A 301 -6.48 -11.08 7.04
C SER A 301 -6.96 -12.07 5.98
N PRO A 302 -6.07 -12.90 5.38
CA PRO A 302 -6.45 -13.88 4.37
C PRO A 302 -7.39 -14.98 4.87
N LEU A 303 -7.54 -15.14 6.19
CA LEU A 303 -8.41 -16.16 6.80
C LEU A 303 -9.72 -15.60 7.34
N ASP A 304 -9.94 -14.29 7.24
CA ASP A 304 -11.21 -13.68 7.64
C ASP A 304 -12.17 -13.59 6.45
N PRO A 305 -13.32 -14.28 6.47
CA PRO A 305 -14.30 -14.23 5.39
C PRO A 305 -14.97 -12.85 5.25
N LYS A 306 -14.89 -12.00 6.29
CA LYS A 306 -15.44 -10.63 6.31
C LYS A 306 -14.35 -9.57 6.06
N ARG A 307 -13.19 -9.98 5.56
CA ARG A 307 -12.17 -9.01 5.21
C ARG A 307 -12.66 -8.06 4.13
N ALA A 308 -12.14 -6.84 4.15
CA ALA A 308 -12.32 -5.92 3.04
C ALA A 308 -11.49 -6.39 1.82
N PRO A 309 -12.11 -6.80 0.70
CA PRO A 309 -11.39 -7.38 -0.44
C PRO A 309 -10.56 -6.39 -1.22
N HIS A 310 -10.75 -5.08 -1.01
CA HIS A 310 -9.94 -4.05 -1.63
C HIS A 310 -8.47 -4.18 -1.21
N TRP A 311 -8.19 -4.37 0.08
CA TRP A 311 -6.83 -4.56 0.57
C TRP A 311 -6.32 -5.97 0.36
N GLY A 312 -5.11 -6.06 -0.21
CA GLY A 312 -4.35 -7.28 -0.31
C GLY A 312 -3.73 -7.71 1.03
N TYR A 313 -2.94 -8.75 0.94
CA TYR A 313 -1.98 -9.19 1.95
C TYR A 313 -0.70 -9.58 1.23
N ARG A 314 0.44 -9.57 1.92
CA ARG A 314 1.72 -9.96 1.32
C ARG A 314 2.18 -11.30 1.89
N ILE A 315 2.57 -12.22 1.01
CA ILE A 315 3.24 -13.46 1.39
C ILE A 315 4.73 -13.26 1.23
N LEU A 316 5.46 -13.57 2.30
CA LEU A 316 6.91 -13.55 2.39
C LEU A 316 7.37 -15.01 2.43
N ARG A 317 7.90 -15.49 1.32
CA ARG A 317 8.28 -16.91 1.14
C ARG A 317 9.52 -17.24 1.96
N LEU A 318 9.55 -18.45 2.49
CA LEU A 318 10.68 -19.03 3.20
C LEU A 318 11.02 -20.40 2.62
N ASP A 319 12.23 -20.88 2.86
CA ASP A 319 12.54 -22.29 2.66
C ASP A 319 11.63 -23.14 3.55
N GLN A 320 11.00 -24.15 2.96
CA GLN A 320 9.98 -24.96 3.65
C GLN A 320 10.57 -25.75 4.80
N LYS A 321 9.84 -25.78 5.92
CA LYS A 321 10.23 -26.53 7.12
C LYS A 321 9.01 -27.13 7.80
N GLU A 322 9.08 -28.42 8.17
CA GLU A 322 8.08 -29.02 9.05
C GLU A 322 8.20 -28.45 10.46
N VAL A 323 7.06 -28.15 11.09
CA VAL A 323 6.97 -27.66 12.45
C VAL A 323 5.94 -28.46 13.23
N GLU A 324 6.22 -28.67 14.52
CA GLU A 324 5.38 -29.41 15.45
C GLU A 324 4.71 -28.47 16.47
N ILE A 325 3.63 -28.95 17.07
CA ILE A 325 2.94 -28.18 18.13
C ILE A 325 3.89 -28.02 19.32
N GLY A 326 4.04 -26.76 19.77
CA GLY A 326 4.93 -26.39 20.86
C GLY A 326 6.27 -25.81 20.39
N ASP A 327 6.65 -25.99 19.13
CA ASP A 327 7.82 -25.31 18.58
C ASP A 327 7.70 -23.80 18.75
N VAL A 328 8.83 -23.14 18.97
CA VAL A 328 8.89 -21.67 19.06
C VAL A 328 9.60 -21.14 17.84
N LEU A 329 8.88 -20.33 17.06
CA LEU A 329 9.39 -19.63 15.90
C LEU A 329 9.72 -18.19 16.28
N GLU A 330 10.92 -17.73 15.97
CA GLU A 330 11.31 -16.32 16.07
C GLU A 330 11.15 -15.68 14.69
N VAL A 331 10.21 -14.76 14.59
CA VAL A 331 9.88 -14.01 13.36
C VAL A 331 10.50 -12.63 13.45
N THR A 332 11.34 -12.26 12.50
CA THR A 332 11.90 -10.92 12.37
C THR A 332 11.47 -10.31 11.04
N LEU A 333 11.01 -9.07 11.08
CA LEU A 333 10.75 -8.23 9.92
C LEU A 333 11.56 -6.95 10.08
N SER A 334 12.41 -6.65 9.11
CA SER A 334 13.24 -5.43 9.07
C SER A 334 12.99 -4.70 7.76
N VAL A 335 13.03 -3.37 7.80
CA VAL A 335 12.76 -2.50 6.65
C VAL A 335 13.79 -1.38 6.62
N GLU A 336 14.09 -0.86 5.45
CA GLU A 336 14.78 0.43 5.30
C GLU A 336 13.75 1.57 5.33
N ASP A 337 12.58 1.31 4.75
CA ASP A 337 11.44 2.21 4.69
C ASP A 337 10.15 1.38 4.73
N TRP A 338 9.25 1.70 5.65
CA TRP A 338 7.94 1.03 5.78
C TRP A 338 7.04 1.24 4.55
N ALA A 339 7.17 2.40 3.89
CA ALA A 339 6.41 2.72 2.68
C ALA A 339 6.92 1.95 1.44
N ASN A 340 8.11 1.35 1.51
CA ASN A 340 8.70 0.60 0.41
C ASN A 340 8.79 -0.91 0.70
N PRO A 341 7.79 -1.73 0.31
CA PRO A 341 7.81 -3.17 0.55
C PRO A 341 8.97 -3.94 -0.13
N GLU A 342 9.65 -3.34 -1.10
CA GLU A 342 10.83 -3.93 -1.74
C GLU A 342 12.06 -3.88 -0.82
N SER A 343 12.09 -2.95 0.15
CA SER A 343 13.13 -2.83 1.16
C SER A 343 13.01 -3.86 2.30
N TRP A 344 11.92 -4.62 2.35
CA TRP A 344 11.63 -5.51 3.46
C TRP A 344 12.50 -6.76 3.45
N GLN A 345 13.05 -7.09 4.60
CA GLN A 345 13.81 -8.30 4.87
C GLN A 345 13.14 -9.05 6.03
N TRP A 346 13.13 -10.38 5.96
CA TRP A 346 12.48 -11.20 6.97
C TRP A 346 13.21 -12.51 7.22
N SER A 347 13.01 -13.03 8.41
CA SER A 347 13.44 -14.37 8.77
C SER A 347 12.42 -15.04 9.69
N CYS A 348 12.47 -16.36 9.73
CA CYS A 348 11.70 -17.16 10.67
C CYS A 348 12.55 -18.35 11.09
N GLU A 349 13.03 -18.31 12.33
CA GLU A 349 13.92 -19.33 12.87
C GLU A 349 13.23 -20.16 13.95
N SER A 350 13.47 -21.48 13.98
CA SER A 350 13.06 -22.31 15.11
C SER A 350 14.07 -22.15 16.23
N LEU A 351 13.60 -21.75 17.39
CA LEU A 351 14.40 -21.78 18.60
C LEU A 351 14.40 -23.19 19.15
N SER A 352 15.58 -23.79 19.28
CA SER A 352 15.72 -25.06 20.00
C SER A 352 15.32 -24.87 21.48
N VAL A 353 14.33 -25.63 21.94
CA VAL A 353 13.96 -25.71 23.35
C VAL A 353 14.96 -26.59 24.09
#